data_f025f87f5a76af63b1cbe8e7bcc123c0
#
_entry.id   f025f87f5a76af63b1cbe8e7bcc123c0
#
_cell.length_a   1.000
_cell.length_b   1.000
_cell.length_c   1.000
_cell.angle_alpha   90.00
_cell.angle_beta   90.00
_cell.angle_gamma   90.00
#
_symmetry.space_group_name_H-M   'P 1'
#
loop_
_entity.id
_entity.type
_entity.pdbx_description
1 polymer ?
#
loop_
_entity_poly.entity_id
_entity_poly.type
_entity_poly.pdbx_seq_one_letter_code
_entity_poly.pdbx_strand_id
1 'polypeptide(L)'
;YQTSTFMFETVEQGGARFAGTETGYVYSRPANPSTNAVEDKIASLENGEAAMATASGMGAITAMLYCSVVAGDEIVADETLYGCTFAFLSKEITQLGVKVSFINMNNIDALKAALTDKTKVVYFETPCNPTMKVIDIRAVADAVHAFNKDIKVIVDNTFCSPYLQRPLDLGADVVVHSATKYINGHGDVIAGFVVGKPE
;
A
#
# COMPACT_ATOMS: atom_id res chain seq x y z
N TYR A 1 19.76 -11.74 -6.87
CA TYR A 1 19.69 -12.42 -8.16
C TYR A 1 19.39 -11.41 -9.26
N GLN A 2 20.35 -11.18 -10.16
CA GLN A 2 20.23 -10.24 -11.29
C GLN A 2 19.98 -10.99 -12.61
N THR A 3 18.98 -11.85 -12.62
CA THR A 3 18.58 -12.62 -13.79
C THR A 3 17.11 -12.37 -14.11
N SER A 4 16.74 -12.47 -15.40
CA SER A 4 15.34 -12.40 -15.82
C SER A 4 14.64 -13.75 -15.71
N THR A 5 15.38 -14.84 -15.94
CA THR A 5 14.84 -16.21 -16.00
C THR A 5 15.61 -17.13 -15.07
N PHE A 6 14.98 -18.23 -14.70
CA PHE A 6 15.56 -19.27 -13.86
C PHE A 6 15.62 -20.59 -14.64
N MET A 7 16.67 -21.37 -14.40
CA MET A 7 16.91 -22.63 -15.06
C MET A 7 16.04 -23.75 -14.46
N PHE A 8 15.58 -24.65 -15.30
CA PHE A 8 14.94 -25.90 -14.89
C PHE A 8 15.89 -27.07 -15.12
N GLU A 9 15.83 -28.08 -14.25
CA GLU A 9 16.64 -29.29 -14.42
C GLU A 9 16.09 -30.19 -15.52
N THR A 10 14.75 -30.24 -15.67
CA THR A 10 14.05 -31.01 -16.70
C THR A 10 12.88 -30.21 -17.31
N VAL A 11 12.38 -30.66 -18.46
CA VAL A 11 11.20 -30.10 -19.12
C VAL A 11 9.96 -30.28 -18.23
N GLU A 12 9.84 -31.43 -17.58
CA GLU A 12 8.73 -31.74 -16.69
C GLU A 12 8.69 -30.79 -15.48
N GLN A 13 9.87 -30.49 -14.90
CA GLN A 13 9.99 -29.51 -13.82
C GLN A 13 9.52 -28.11 -14.29
N GLY A 14 9.96 -27.71 -15.48
CA GLY A 14 9.50 -26.44 -16.07
C GLY A 14 7.97 -26.42 -16.20
N GLY A 15 7.39 -27.48 -16.75
CA GLY A 15 5.93 -27.63 -16.88
C GLY A 15 5.21 -27.57 -15.53
N ALA A 16 5.72 -28.26 -14.50
CA ALA A 16 5.15 -28.28 -13.16
C ALA A 16 5.17 -26.89 -12.50
N ARG A 17 6.26 -26.13 -12.65
CA ARG A 17 6.36 -24.76 -12.12
C ARG A 17 5.42 -23.79 -12.82
N PHE A 18 5.28 -23.88 -14.14
CA PHE A 18 4.29 -23.08 -14.87
C PHE A 18 2.85 -23.43 -14.52
N ALA A 19 2.57 -24.69 -14.22
CA ALA A 19 1.27 -25.16 -13.77
C ALA A 19 0.99 -24.87 -12.28
N GLY A 20 1.97 -24.38 -11.52
CA GLY A 20 1.84 -24.11 -10.08
C GLY A 20 1.78 -25.36 -9.20
N THR A 21 2.11 -26.53 -9.75
CA THR A 21 2.14 -27.81 -9.01
C THR A 21 3.47 -28.09 -8.32
N GLU A 22 4.53 -27.36 -8.69
CA GLU A 22 5.82 -27.32 -8.02
C GLU A 22 6.18 -25.86 -7.71
N THR A 23 6.65 -25.60 -6.49
CA THR A 23 7.16 -24.29 -6.08
C THR A 23 8.53 -24.02 -6.69
N GLY A 24 8.79 -22.77 -7.03
CA GLY A 24 10.11 -22.36 -7.55
C GLY A 24 10.02 -21.11 -8.44
N TYR A 25 11.19 -20.63 -8.82
CA TYR A 25 11.29 -19.43 -9.64
C TYR A 25 11.28 -19.79 -11.12
N VAL A 26 10.58 -18.97 -11.91
CA VAL A 26 10.45 -19.09 -13.36
C VAL A 26 10.99 -17.84 -14.03
N TYR A 27 10.52 -16.70 -13.61
CA TYR A 27 10.85 -15.38 -14.18
C TYR A 27 10.81 -14.31 -13.10
N SER A 28 11.74 -13.36 -13.11
CA SER A 28 11.92 -12.37 -12.04
C SER A 28 10.76 -11.38 -11.88
N ARG A 29 9.90 -11.20 -12.91
CA ARG A 29 8.75 -10.30 -12.79
C ARG A 29 7.71 -10.81 -11.78
N PRO A 30 7.27 -12.08 -11.79
CA PRO A 30 6.38 -12.61 -10.76
C PRO A 30 7.08 -12.89 -9.43
N ALA A 31 8.32 -13.40 -9.45
CA ALA A 31 9.05 -13.71 -8.24
C ALA A 31 10.56 -13.79 -8.47
N ASN A 32 11.33 -13.26 -7.52
CA ASN A 32 12.79 -13.31 -7.53
C ASN A 32 13.28 -13.47 -6.08
N PRO A 33 14.27 -14.35 -5.82
CA PRO A 33 14.76 -14.58 -4.45
C PRO A 33 15.22 -13.32 -3.71
N SER A 34 15.87 -12.39 -4.42
CA SER A 34 16.30 -11.12 -3.81
C SER A 34 15.13 -10.20 -3.47
N THR A 35 14.13 -10.13 -4.35
CA THR A 35 12.92 -9.36 -4.11
C THR A 35 12.12 -9.95 -2.96
N ASN A 36 11.88 -11.26 -2.98
CA ASN A 36 11.15 -11.95 -1.90
C ASN A 36 11.82 -11.74 -0.53
N ALA A 37 13.16 -11.82 -0.47
CA ALA A 37 13.88 -11.60 0.79
C ALA A 37 13.68 -10.18 1.35
N VAL A 38 13.51 -9.17 0.48
CA VAL A 38 13.20 -7.80 0.90
C VAL A 38 11.73 -7.67 1.30
N GLU A 39 10.82 -8.30 0.54
CA GLU A 39 9.38 -8.33 0.85
C GLU A 39 9.13 -8.97 2.22
N ASP A 40 9.69 -10.15 2.49
CA ASP A 40 9.61 -10.83 3.79
C ASP A 40 10.14 -9.95 4.93
N LYS A 41 11.26 -9.25 4.68
CA LYS A 41 11.85 -8.35 5.68
C LYS A 41 10.93 -7.17 6.00
N ILE A 42 10.37 -6.52 4.99
CA ILE A 42 9.47 -5.36 5.19
C ILE A 42 8.16 -5.80 5.84
N ALA A 43 7.58 -6.93 5.42
CA ALA A 43 6.42 -7.51 6.07
C ALA A 43 6.67 -7.72 7.57
N SER A 44 7.79 -8.37 7.91
CA SER A 44 8.19 -8.59 9.31
C SER A 44 8.40 -7.30 10.10
N LEU A 45 8.96 -6.25 9.50
CA LEU A 45 9.19 -4.97 10.17
C LEU A 45 7.89 -4.23 10.48
N GLU A 46 6.89 -4.34 9.62
CA GLU A 46 5.56 -3.72 9.80
C GLU A 46 4.58 -4.60 10.59
N ASN A 47 4.98 -5.80 11.02
CA ASN A 47 4.08 -6.82 11.58
C ASN A 47 2.95 -7.21 10.60
N GLY A 48 3.22 -7.17 9.30
CA GLY A 48 2.32 -7.61 8.25
C GLY A 48 2.49 -9.08 7.91
N GLU A 49 1.50 -9.66 7.23
CA GLU A 49 1.55 -11.03 6.74
C GLU A 49 2.41 -11.15 5.49
N ALA A 50 2.25 -10.20 4.58
CA ALA A 50 2.98 -10.18 3.32
C ALA A 50 3.27 -8.75 2.86
N ALA A 51 4.30 -8.60 2.04
CA ALA A 51 4.60 -7.36 1.35
C ALA A 51 4.82 -7.60 -0.14
N MET A 52 4.66 -6.55 -0.94
CA MET A 52 4.96 -6.54 -2.36
C MET A 52 5.86 -5.35 -2.69
N ALA A 53 6.97 -5.62 -3.34
CA ALA A 53 7.88 -4.60 -3.84
C ALA A 53 7.39 -4.03 -5.18
N THR A 54 7.57 -2.73 -5.35
CA THR A 54 7.24 -1.99 -6.57
C THR A 54 8.40 -1.11 -7.01
N ALA A 55 8.38 -0.67 -8.25
CA ALA A 55 9.46 0.15 -8.81
C ALA A 55 9.50 1.59 -8.26
N SER A 56 8.50 2.02 -7.50
CA SER A 56 8.44 3.34 -6.86
C SER A 56 7.35 3.41 -5.80
N GLY A 57 7.40 4.42 -4.90
CA GLY A 57 6.31 4.68 -3.96
C GLY A 57 4.98 4.95 -4.65
N MET A 58 4.98 5.71 -5.76
CA MET A 58 3.75 5.89 -6.55
C MET A 58 3.27 4.57 -7.18
N GLY A 59 4.18 3.68 -7.57
CA GLY A 59 3.83 2.33 -8.01
C GLY A 59 3.11 1.52 -6.93
N ALA A 60 3.55 1.62 -5.68
CA ALA A 60 2.89 1.01 -4.53
C ALA A 60 1.47 1.59 -4.32
N ILE A 61 1.36 2.91 -4.25
CA ILE A 61 0.10 3.63 -4.02
C ILE A 61 -0.91 3.32 -5.13
N THR A 62 -0.51 3.47 -6.39
CA THR A 62 -1.43 3.28 -7.53
C THR A 62 -1.86 1.83 -7.66
N ALA A 63 -0.95 0.86 -7.53
CA ALA A 63 -1.28 -0.56 -7.57
C ALA A 63 -2.28 -0.93 -6.47
N MET A 64 -2.02 -0.49 -5.22
CA MET A 64 -2.90 -0.78 -4.09
C MET A 64 -4.29 -0.17 -4.30
N LEU A 65 -4.37 1.08 -4.74
CA LEU A 65 -5.66 1.74 -4.97
C LEU A 65 -6.43 1.09 -6.12
N TYR A 66 -5.77 0.77 -7.25
CA TYR A 66 -6.43 0.06 -8.35
C TYR A 66 -6.95 -1.34 -7.98
N CYS A 67 -6.26 -2.04 -7.07
CA CYS A 67 -6.74 -3.33 -6.56
C CYS A 67 -7.91 -3.19 -5.57
N SER A 68 -8.12 -1.99 -4.99
CA SER A 68 -9.09 -1.77 -3.92
C SER A 68 -10.43 -1.21 -4.39
N VAL A 69 -10.50 -0.62 -5.60
CA VAL A 69 -11.70 0.08 -6.08
C VAL A 69 -12.01 -0.25 -7.54
N VAL A 70 -13.30 -0.16 -7.86
CA VAL A 70 -13.81 -0.23 -9.24
C VAL A 70 -14.67 1.00 -9.54
N ALA A 71 -15.09 1.17 -10.80
CA ALA A 71 -15.98 2.26 -11.19
C ALA A 71 -17.27 2.28 -10.34
N GLY A 72 -17.60 3.41 -9.78
CA GLY A 72 -18.74 3.62 -8.89
C GLY A 72 -18.41 3.56 -7.40
N ASP A 73 -17.23 3.10 -7.02
CA ASP A 73 -16.75 3.13 -5.65
C ASP A 73 -16.26 4.53 -5.23
N GLU A 74 -16.09 4.71 -3.92
CA GLU A 74 -15.64 5.97 -3.33
C GLU A 74 -14.38 5.77 -2.47
N ILE A 75 -13.49 6.77 -2.53
CA ILE A 75 -12.31 6.91 -1.67
C ILE A 75 -12.50 8.16 -0.80
N VAL A 76 -12.24 8.06 0.49
CA VAL A 76 -12.10 9.20 1.38
C VAL A 76 -10.62 9.38 1.68
N ALA A 77 -10.06 10.55 1.37
CA ALA A 77 -8.64 10.83 1.55
C ALA A 77 -8.42 12.07 2.41
N ASP A 78 -7.27 12.14 3.08
CA ASP A 78 -6.90 13.40 3.74
C ASP A 78 -6.69 14.50 2.71
N GLU A 79 -7.05 15.73 3.08
CA GLU A 79 -6.90 16.92 2.23
C GLU A 79 -5.45 17.31 1.99
N THR A 80 -4.54 16.85 2.86
CA THR A 80 -3.11 17.12 2.79
C THR A 80 -2.36 15.84 2.46
N LEU A 81 -1.84 15.75 1.24
CA LEU A 81 -1.14 14.59 0.71
C LEU A 81 0.10 15.00 -0.08
N TYR A 82 1.01 14.09 -0.28
CA TYR A 82 2.07 14.23 -1.26
C TYR A 82 1.50 14.60 -2.64
N GLY A 83 2.12 15.59 -3.30
CA GLY A 83 1.55 16.20 -4.49
C GLY A 83 1.20 15.23 -5.62
N CYS A 84 2.02 14.18 -5.86
CA CYS A 84 1.69 13.18 -6.88
C CYS A 84 0.53 12.28 -6.46
N THR A 85 0.40 11.94 -5.18
CA THR A 85 -0.74 11.19 -4.65
C THR A 85 -2.02 12.01 -4.78
N PHE A 86 -1.96 13.29 -4.42
CA PHE A 86 -3.10 14.21 -4.58
C PHE A 86 -3.50 14.33 -6.06
N ALA A 87 -2.54 14.50 -6.97
CA ALA A 87 -2.80 14.58 -8.40
C ALA A 87 -3.44 13.29 -8.94
N PHE A 88 -2.94 12.13 -8.53
CA PHE A 88 -3.50 10.83 -8.90
C PHE A 88 -4.94 10.68 -8.41
N LEU A 89 -5.20 10.97 -7.13
CA LEU A 89 -6.53 10.86 -6.53
C LEU A 89 -7.53 11.88 -7.09
N SER A 90 -7.09 13.10 -7.39
CA SER A 90 -7.98 14.16 -7.88
C SER A 90 -8.26 14.11 -9.38
N LYS A 91 -7.38 13.49 -10.19
CA LYS A 91 -7.45 13.55 -11.65
C LYS A 91 -7.50 12.18 -12.31
N GLU A 92 -6.53 11.30 -11.99
CA GLU A 92 -6.35 10.07 -12.75
C GLU A 92 -7.40 9.01 -12.40
N ILE A 93 -7.53 8.68 -11.11
CA ILE A 93 -8.45 7.61 -10.68
C ILE A 93 -9.92 8.00 -10.89
N THR A 94 -10.24 9.30 -10.86
CA THR A 94 -11.60 9.80 -11.12
C THR A 94 -12.04 9.56 -12.56
N GLN A 95 -11.11 9.53 -13.52
CA GLN A 95 -11.42 9.17 -14.92
C GLN A 95 -11.89 7.73 -15.08
N LEU A 96 -11.59 6.86 -14.10
CA LEU A 96 -12.06 5.48 -14.07
C LEU A 96 -13.42 5.34 -13.38
N GLY A 97 -14.10 6.45 -13.07
CA GLY A 97 -15.41 6.45 -12.43
C GLY A 97 -15.39 6.26 -10.92
N VAL A 98 -14.23 6.40 -10.28
CA VAL A 98 -14.09 6.39 -8.82
C VAL A 98 -14.29 7.82 -8.29
N LYS A 99 -15.13 8.00 -7.26
CA LYS A 99 -15.31 9.28 -6.60
C LYS A 99 -14.30 9.41 -5.46
N VAL A 100 -13.66 10.58 -5.34
CA VAL A 100 -12.74 10.88 -4.25
C VAL A 100 -13.22 12.10 -3.46
N SER A 101 -13.31 11.95 -2.14
CA SER A 101 -13.64 13.03 -1.21
C SER A 101 -12.43 13.37 -0.35
N PHE A 102 -12.00 14.62 -0.36
CA PHE A 102 -10.90 15.09 0.47
C PHE A 102 -11.44 15.78 1.71
N ILE A 103 -10.96 15.38 2.87
CA ILE A 103 -11.40 15.90 4.17
C ILE A 103 -10.21 16.15 5.09
N ASN A 104 -10.41 16.90 6.16
CA ASN A 104 -9.44 16.94 7.25
C ASN A 104 -9.58 15.68 8.12
N MET A 105 -8.66 14.73 7.96
CA MET A 105 -8.72 13.42 8.64
C MET A 105 -8.59 13.52 10.17
N ASN A 106 -8.08 14.63 10.72
CA ASN A 106 -8.08 14.88 12.15
C ASN A 106 -9.48 15.23 12.71
N ASN A 107 -10.45 15.49 11.84
CA ASN A 107 -11.84 15.69 12.22
C ASN A 107 -12.63 14.39 12.03
N ILE A 108 -12.74 13.60 13.09
CA ILE A 108 -13.44 12.29 13.06
C ILE A 108 -14.94 12.43 12.71
N ASP A 109 -15.58 13.55 13.04
CA ASP A 109 -16.98 13.76 12.68
C ASP A 109 -17.10 14.04 11.16
N ALA A 110 -16.16 14.78 10.58
CA ALA A 110 -16.09 14.96 9.13
C ALA A 110 -15.80 13.62 8.40
N LEU A 111 -14.92 12.78 8.97
CA LEU A 111 -14.67 11.44 8.44
C LEU A 111 -15.96 10.61 8.43
N LYS A 112 -16.64 10.51 9.58
CA LYS A 112 -17.92 9.77 9.69
C LYS A 112 -18.98 10.28 8.71
N ALA A 113 -19.08 11.59 8.52
CA ALA A 113 -20.03 12.19 7.59
C ALA A 113 -19.67 11.94 6.10
N ALA A 114 -18.41 11.68 5.78
CA ALA A 114 -17.93 11.39 4.43
C ALA A 114 -18.06 9.92 4.03
N LEU A 115 -18.19 8.99 5.00
CA LEU A 115 -18.33 7.57 4.72
C LEU A 115 -19.71 7.25 4.15
N THR A 116 -19.74 6.40 3.12
CA THR A 116 -20.96 5.91 2.47
C THR A 116 -20.85 4.40 2.23
N ASP A 117 -21.94 3.75 1.83
CA ASP A 117 -21.94 2.32 1.46
C ASP A 117 -21.04 2.01 0.25
N LYS A 118 -20.66 3.05 -0.52
CA LYS A 118 -19.75 2.95 -1.65
C LYS A 118 -18.30 3.17 -1.29
N THR A 119 -18.00 3.65 -0.08
CA THR A 119 -16.64 3.86 0.38
C THR A 119 -15.93 2.50 0.49
N LYS A 120 -14.79 2.37 -0.18
CA LYS A 120 -13.93 1.17 -0.14
C LYS A 120 -12.58 1.44 0.51
N VAL A 121 -12.12 2.67 0.44
CA VAL A 121 -10.81 3.07 0.91
C VAL A 121 -10.88 4.37 1.71
N VAL A 122 -10.17 4.39 2.83
CA VAL A 122 -9.76 5.61 3.54
C VAL A 122 -8.24 5.69 3.44
N TYR A 123 -7.72 6.79 2.88
CA TYR A 123 -6.29 6.96 2.60
C TYR A 123 -5.73 8.23 3.23
N PHE A 124 -4.59 8.13 3.90
CA PHE A 124 -3.88 9.29 4.45
C PHE A 124 -2.38 9.00 4.67
N GLU A 125 -1.62 10.08 4.84
CA GLU A 125 -0.20 10.07 5.20
C GLU A 125 -0.02 10.61 6.61
N THR A 126 0.83 10.00 7.41
CA THR A 126 1.14 10.52 8.75
C THR A 126 2.56 10.17 9.20
N PRO A 127 3.44 11.17 9.46
CA PRO A 127 3.30 12.60 9.16
C PRO A 127 3.21 12.88 7.65
N CYS A 128 2.47 13.91 7.27
CA CYS A 128 2.23 14.25 5.88
C CYS A 128 3.33 15.16 5.29
N ASN A 129 3.70 14.94 4.04
CA ASN A 129 4.56 15.83 3.26
C ASN A 129 3.68 16.90 2.54
N PRO A 130 3.94 18.23 2.66
CA PRO A 130 5.09 18.85 3.36
C PRO A 130 4.74 19.38 4.76
N THR A 131 3.51 19.30 5.21
CA THR A 131 3.02 20.03 6.38
C THR A 131 3.42 19.42 7.72
N MET A 132 3.92 18.19 7.72
CA MET A 132 4.21 17.39 8.92
C MET A 132 2.98 17.20 9.83
N LYS A 133 1.77 17.32 9.27
CA LYS A 133 0.52 17.02 9.95
C LYS A 133 0.51 15.58 10.41
N VAL A 134 0.20 15.37 11.68
CA VAL A 134 0.07 14.03 12.29
C VAL A 134 -1.41 13.68 12.42
N ILE A 135 -1.75 12.46 12.08
CA ILE A 135 -3.11 11.91 12.14
C ILE A 135 -3.09 10.71 13.08
N ASP A 136 -4.07 10.62 13.97
CA ASP A 136 -4.24 9.46 14.87
C ASP A 136 -4.82 8.28 14.08
N ILE A 137 -3.93 7.33 13.73
CA ILE A 137 -4.27 6.15 12.94
C ILE A 137 -5.35 5.32 13.62
N ARG A 138 -5.25 5.12 14.94
CA ARG A 138 -6.22 4.30 15.68
C ARG A 138 -7.60 4.94 15.70
N ALA A 139 -7.68 6.23 15.95
CA ALA A 139 -8.95 6.94 15.94
C ALA A 139 -9.65 6.88 14.58
N VAL A 140 -8.87 6.99 13.48
CA VAL A 140 -9.40 6.86 12.12
C VAL A 140 -9.84 5.42 11.86
N ALA A 141 -8.99 4.43 12.13
CA ALA A 141 -9.29 3.01 11.90
C ALA A 141 -10.54 2.56 12.69
N ASP A 142 -10.62 2.91 13.97
CA ASP A 142 -11.77 2.58 14.81
C ASP A 142 -13.08 3.20 14.26
N ALA A 143 -13.04 4.46 13.82
CA ALA A 143 -14.20 5.13 13.25
C ALA A 143 -14.65 4.50 11.92
N VAL A 144 -13.70 4.15 11.04
CA VAL A 144 -13.97 3.50 9.75
C VAL A 144 -14.53 2.11 9.94
N HIS A 145 -13.88 1.27 10.75
CA HIS A 145 -14.28 -0.11 10.96
C HIS A 145 -15.56 -0.24 11.79
N ALA A 146 -15.88 0.76 12.62
CA ALA A 146 -17.19 0.84 13.27
C ALA A 146 -18.33 1.10 12.27
N PHE A 147 -18.06 1.81 11.16
CA PHE A 147 -19.00 2.01 10.08
C PHE A 147 -19.12 0.78 9.18
N ASN A 148 -17.98 0.29 8.65
CA ASN A 148 -17.92 -0.92 7.83
C ASN A 148 -16.50 -1.51 7.87
N LYS A 149 -16.38 -2.78 8.28
CA LYS A 149 -15.10 -3.51 8.40
C LYS A 149 -14.43 -3.81 7.07
N ASP A 150 -15.19 -3.78 5.97
CA ASP A 150 -14.68 -4.07 4.63
C ASP A 150 -13.97 -2.86 3.99
N ILE A 151 -14.11 -1.68 4.57
CA ILE A 151 -13.38 -0.48 4.13
C ILE A 151 -11.93 -0.62 4.52
N LYS A 152 -11.02 -0.50 3.54
CA LYS A 152 -9.58 -0.59 3.78
C LYS A 152 -9.03 0.76 4.25
N VAL A 153 -8.41 0.77 5.43
CA VAL A 153 -7.65 1.90 5.94
C VAL A 153 -6.21 1.75 5.45
N ILE A 154 -5.80 2.61 4.52
CA ILE A 154 -4.47 2.60 3.90
C ILE A 154 -3.66 3.79 4.39
N VAL A 155 -2.51 3.52 4.97
CA VAL A 155 -1.61 4.54 5.54
C VAL A 155 -0.30 4.59 4.78
N ASP A 156 0.07 5.76 4.31
CA ASP A 156 1.44 6.01 3.83
C ASP A 156 2.35 6.30 5.02
N ASN A 157 3.25 5.35 5.32
CA ASN A 157 4.17 5.38 6.45
C ASN A 157 5.60 5.78 6.03
N THR A 158 5.75 6.41 4.88
CA THR A 158 7.06 6.75 4.30
C THR A 158 7.95 7.55 5.25
N PHE A 159 7.39 8.54 5.96
CA PHE A 159 8.19 9.43 6.81
C PHE A 159 8.57 8.84 8.16
N CYS A 160 7.73 8.00 8.74
CA CYS A 160 8.06 7.32 10.01
C CYS A 160 8.92 6.07 9.80
N SER A 161 8.72 5.33 8.74
CA SER A 161 9.21 3.96 8.56
C SER A 161 8.70 3.00 9.67
N PRO A 162 8.89 1.68 9.54
CA PRO A 162 8.49 0.73 10.58
C PRO A 162 9.22 0.91 11.92
N TYR A 163 10.30 1.67 11.93
CA TYR A 163 11.07 1.94 13.15
C TYR A 163 10.32 2.89 14.11
N LEU A 164 9.71 3.96 13.61
CA LEU A 164 9.02 4.94 14.45
C LEU A 164 7.54 4.65 14.61
N GLN A 165 6.91 4.04 13.62
CA GLN A 165 5.46 3.80 13.58
C GLN A 165 5.14 2.54 12.79
N ARG A 166 4.21 1.74 13.29
CA ARG A 166 3.66 0.56 12.60
C ARG A 166 2.14 0.72 12.50
N PRO A 167 1.64 1.19 11.38
CA PRO A 167 0.21 1.46 11.20
C PRO A 167 -0.69 0.23 11.36
N LEU A 168 -0.20 -0.98 11.00
CA LEU A 168 -0.97 -2.21 11.18
C LEU A 168 -1.27 -2.49 12.65
N ASP A 169 -0.31 -2.23 13.56
CA ASP A 169 -0.52 -2.36 15.02
C ASP A 169 -1.54 -1.35 15.56
N LEU A 170 -1.79 -0.29 14.80
CA LEU A 170 -2.72 0.79 15.14
C LEU A 170 -4.09 0.66 14.46
N GLY A 171 -4.31 -0.43 13.72
CA GLY A 171 -5.60 -0.75 13.12
C GLY A 171 -5.72 -0.46 11.62
N ALA A 172 -4.66 0.03 10.95
CA ALA A 172 -4.64 0.09 9.50
C ALA A 172 -4.70 -1.32 8.89
N ASP A 173 -5.22 -1.44 7.68
CA ASP A 173 -5.29 -2.71 6.94
C ASP A 173 -4.12 -2.87 5.98
N VAL A 174 -3.63 -1.74 5.44
CA VAL A 174 -2.52 -1.72 4.48
C VAL A 174 -1.60 -0.53 4.78
N VAL A 175 -0.32 -0.78 4.64
CA VAL A 175 0.73 0.25 4.71
C VAL A 175 1.40 0.36 3.35
N VAL A 176 1.63 1.58 2.90
CA VAL A 176 2.44 1.85 1.71
C VAL A 176 3.69 2.63 2.07
N HIS A 177 4.76 2.40 1.33
CA HIS A 177 6.03 3.08 1.49
C HIS A 177 6.62 3.54 0.16
N SER A 178 7.10 4.77 0.13
CA SER A 178 8.18 5.12 -0.79
C SER A 178 9.51 4.71 -0.14
N ALA A 179 9.97 3.51 -0.45
CA ALA A 179 11.26 3.01 0.07
C ALA A 179 12.46 3.83 -0.40
N THR A 180 12.27 4.66 -1.41
CA THR A 180 13.20 5.70 -1.90
C THR A 180 13.74 6.60 -0.77
N LYS A 181 12.96 6.77 0.31
CA LYS A 181 13.24 7.71 1.40
C LYS A 181 14.03 7.02 2.53
N TYR A 182 13.46 6.95 3.72
CA TYR A 182 14.17 6.52 4.92
C TYR A 182 14.47 5.01 4.98
N ILE A 183 13.67 4.17 4.31
CA ILE A 183 13.93 2.73 4.23
C ILE A 183 15.25 2.48 3.48
N ASN A 184 15.46 3.10 2.32
CA ASN A 184 16.73 3.04 1.61
C ASN A 184 17.82 3.84 2.37
N GLY A 185 17.50 5.07 2.79
CA GLY A 185 18.34 5.90 3.63
C GLY A 185 19.54 6.58 2.94
N HIS A 186 19.78 6.34 1.65
CA HIS A 186 20.97 6.79 0.94
C HIS A 186 20.68 7.72 -0.25
N GLY A 187 19.43 7.85 -0.67
CA GLY A 187 19.03 8.71 -1.79
C GLY A 187 19.51 8.23 -3.17
N ASP A 188 19.79 6.95 -3.34
CA ASP A 188 20.36 6.32 -4.52
C ASP A 188 19.50 5.22 -5.15
N VAL A 189 18.32 4.93 -4.56
CA VAL A 189 17.37 3.93 -5.04
C VAL A 189 15.96 4.52 -5.10
N ILE A 190 15.19 4.15 -6.12
CA ILE A 190 13.76 4.38 -6.20
C ILE A 190 13.07 3.03 -6.06
N ALA A 191 12.23 2.90 -5.03
CA ALA A 191 11.45 1.70 -4.76
C ALA A 191 10.20 2.03 -3.94
N GLY A 192 9.26 1.09 -3.89
CA GLY A 192 8.07 1.17 -3.06
C GLY A 192 7.70 -0.18 -2.48
N PHE A 193 6.91 -0.18 -1.41
CA PHE A 193 6.34 -1.38 -0.82
C PHE A 193 4.88 -1.18 -0.48
N VAL A 194 4.11 -2.24 -0.62
CA VAL A 194 2.79 -2.41 -0.01
C VAL A 194 2.90 -3.53 1.01
N VAL A 195 2.37 -3.33 2.20
CA VAL A 195 2.35 -4.34 3.27
C VAL A 195 0.91 -4.53 3.72
N GLY A 196 0.45 -5.78 3.72
CA GLY A 196 -0.89 -6.16 4.14
C GLY A 196 -0.93 -6.72 5.56
N LYS A 197 -2.06 -6.49 6.23
CA LYS A 197 -2.44 -7.12 7.49
C LYS A 197 -2.84 -8.58 7.22
N PRO A 198 -2.63 -9.50 8.17
CA PRO A 198 -3.24 -10.82 8.14
C PRO A 198 -4.77 -10.75 8.02
N GLU A 199 -5.37 -11.65 7.22
CA GLU A 199 -6.81 -11.80 7.10
C GLU A 199 -7.44 -12.42 8.36
#